data_d4e222cf5541fad6ba655b02ed5be48e
#
_entry.id   d4e222cf5541fad6ba655b02ed5be48e
#
_cell.length_a   1.000
_cell.length_b   1.000
_cell.length_c   1.000
_cell.angle_alpha   90.00
_cell.angle_beta   90.00
_cell.angle_gamma   90.00
#
_symmetry.space_group_name_H-M   'P 1'
#
loop_
_entity.id
_entity.type
_entity.pdbx_description
1 polymer ?
#
loop_
_entity_poly.entity_id
_entity_poly.type
_entity_poly.pdbx_seq_one_letter_code
_entity_poly.pdbx_strand_id
1 'polypeptide(L)'
;KLDFDQPQLTQLSVEVPRDAVVTLSGSPTSAQGTVRYFKSRTLKPGESWSDYRVKVTVVRDGKTFVAEKILDIESGGEYALSFDFNQPDLYVSK
;
A
#
# COMPACT_ATOMS: atom_id res chain seq x y z
N LYS A 1 6.97 4.74 -31.87
CA LYS A 1 8.30 4.46 -31.38
C LYS A 1 8.28 4.10 -29.89
N LEU A 2 8.95 3.03 -29.56
CA LEU A 2 9.02 2.60 -28.18
C LEU A 2 10.21 3.24 -27.50
N ASP A 3 9.99 3.60 -26.26
CA ASP A 3 11.03 4.19 -25.45
C ASP A 3 11.25 3.32 -24.22
N PHE A 4 12.23 2.45 -24.30
CA PHE A 4 12.47 1.47 -23.27
C PHE A 4 13.18 2.02 -22.05
N ASP A 5 13.67 3.25 -22.14
CA ASP A 5 14.38 3.87 -21.03
C ASP A 5 13.45 4.69 -20.13
N GLN A 6 12.21 4.86 -20.53
CA GLN A 6 11.27 5.65 -19.76
C GLN A 6 10.72 4.85 -18.58
N PRO A 7 10.64 5.47 -17.40
CA PRO A 7 9.99 4.81 -16.28
C PRO A 7 8.54 4.51 -16.62
N GLN A 8 8.08 3.36 -16.19
CA GLN A 8 6.70 2.95 -16.40
C GLN A 8 5.88 3.32 -15.20
N LEU A 9 4.59 3.53 -15.42
CA LEU A 9 3.68 3.82 -14.33
C LEU A 9 3.44 2.55 -13.54
N THR A 10 3.79 2.60 -12.27
CA THR A 10 3.54 1.52 -11.32
C THR A 10 2.43 1.95 -10.40
N GLN A 11 1.44 1.11 -10.20
CA GLN A 11 0.24 1.49 -9.47
C GLN A 11 -0.04 0.51 -8.35
N LEU A 12 -0.50 1.06 -7.25
CA LEU A 12 -0.91 0.29 -6.08
C LEU A 12 -2.24 0.86 -5.61
N SER A 13 -3.24 0.01 -5.44
CA SER A 13 -4.46 0.41 -4.78
C SER A 13 -4.57 -0.33 -3.45
N VAL A 14 -5.02 0.39 -2.44
CA VAL A 14 -5.14 -0.16 -1.09
C VAL A 14 -6.55 0.12 -0.60
N GLU A 15 -7.28 -0.94 -0.34
CA GLU A 15 -8.63 -0.83 0.22
C GLU A 15 -8.54 -0.91 1.74
N VAL A 16 -9.03 0.13 2.41
CA VAL A 16 -8.86 0.29 3.85
C VAL A 16 -10.10 0.97 4.42
N PRO A 17 -10.27 0.89 5.76
CA PRO A 17 -11.28 1.73 6.40
C PRO A 17 -11.00 3.20 6.17
N ARG A 18 -12.06 3.99 6.18
CA ARG A 18 -11.95 5.41 5.86
C ARG A 18 -11.01 6.17 6.79
N ASP A 19 -10.98 5.77 8.05
CA ASP A 19 -10.17 6.43 9.08
C ASP A 19 -8.76 5.89 9.18
N ALA A 20 -8.37 5.00 8.28
CA ALA A 20 -7.05 4.38 8.34
C ALA A 20 -5.95 5.33 7.91
N VAL A 21 -4.77 5.10 8.46
CA VAL A 21 -3.54 5.75 8.02
C VAL A 21 -2.71 4.71 7.28
N VAL A 22 -2.36 5.02 6.05
CA VAL A 22 -1.56 4.11 5.22
C VAL A 22 -0.14 4.65 5.17
N THR A 23 0.80 3.79 5.51
CA THR A 23 2.23 4.11 5.47
C THR A 23 2.89 3.21 4.44
N LEU A 24 3.59 3.81 3.51
CA LEU A 24 4.28 3.09 2.44
C LEU A 24 5.77 3.18 2.68
N SER A 25 6.39 2.03 2.89
CA SER A 25 7.84 1.94 3.10
C SER A 25 8.34 2.93 4.16
N GLY A 26 7.57 3.05 5.24
CA GLY A 26 7.94 3.92 6.35
C GLY A 26 7.49 5.36 6.22
N SER A 27 6.88 5.75 5.10
CA SER A 27 6.44 7.12 4.89
C SER A 27 4.92 7.23 4.94
N PRO A 28 4.37 8.09 5.80
CA PRO A 28 2.92 8.24 5.84
C PRO A 28 2.40 8.88 4.56
N THR A 29 1.16 8.55 4.23
CA THR A 29 0.51 9.10 3.04
C THR A 29 -0.67 9.97 3.46
N SER A 30 -1.10 10.83 2.54
CA SER A 30 -2.22 11.72 2.80
C SER A 30 -3.46 11.37 2.00
N ALA A 31 -3.43 10.30 1.22
CA ALA A 31 -4.61 9.87 0.47
C ALA A 31 -5.74 9.51 1.44
N GLN A 32 -6.97 9.72 1.00
CA GLN A 32 -8.15 9.53 1.84
C GLN A 32 -9.17 8.66 1.13
N GLY A 33 -10.17 8.20 1.90
CA GLY A 33 -11.23 7.37 1.37
C GLY A 33 -11.00 5.90 1.66
N THR A 34 -11.88 5.05 1.13
CA THR A 34 -11.79 3.61 1.39
C THR A 34 -10.96 2.88 0.37
N VAL A 35 -10.70 3.50 -0.78
CA VAL A 35 -9.77 2.96 -1.77
C VAL A 35 -8.76 4.05 -2.05
N ARG A 36 -7.49 3.73 -1.82
CA ARG A 36 -6.43 4.70 -1.96
C ARG A 36 -5.49 4.27 -3.07
N TYR A 37 -5.21 5.20 -3.97
CA TYR A 37 -4.41 4.91 -5.15
C TYR A 37 -3.07 5.59 -5.04
N PHE A 38 -2.03 4.83 -5.30
CA PHE A 38 -0.66 5.33 -5.27
C PHE A 38 0.00 5.00 -6.60
N LYS A 39 0.64 5.98 -7.19
CA LYS A 39 1.26 5.82 -8.49
C LYS A 39 2.68 6.32 -8.43
N SER A 40 3.55 5.67 -9.15
CA SER A 40 4.94 6.05 -9.18
C SER A 40 5.51 5.79 -10.56
N ARG A 41 6.39 6.68 -11.00
CA ARG A 41 7.14 6.50 -12.25
C ARG A 41 8.63 6.43 -11.99
N THR A 42 9.02 6.10 -10.76
CA THR A 42 10.42 6.06 -10.40
C THR A 42 11.12 4.78 -10.81
N LEU A 43 10.35 3.71 -11.06
CA LEU A 43 10.93 2.45 -11.48
C LEU A 43 11.06 2.40 -12.99
N LYS A 44 12.27 2.17 -13.46
CA LYS A 44 12.52 1.98 -14.88
C LYS A 44 12.21 0.54 -15.27
N PRO A 45 12.01 0.28 -16.58
CA PRO A 45 11.76 -1.09 -17.00
C PRO A 45 12.84 -2.04 -16.48
N GLY A 46 12.41 -3.16 -15.93
CA GLY A 46 13.31 -4.15 -15.37
C GLY A 46 13.70 -3.91 -13.92
N GLU A 47 13.35 -2.77 -13.36
CA GLU A 47 13.61 -2.49 -11.95
C GLU A 47 12.48 -2.99 -11.08
N SER A 48 12.81 -3.27 -9.83
CA SER A 48 11.80 -3.69 -8.86
C SER A 48 12.19 -3.25 -7.48
N TRP A 49 11.17 -3.16 -6.61
CA TRP A 49 11.39 -2.95 -5.18
C TRP A 49 11.04 -4.25 -4.46
N SER A 50 11.99 -4.76 -3.68
CA SER A 50 11.77 -5.94 -2.87
C SER A 50 11.37 -5.53 -1.47
N ASP A 51 10.54 -6.35 -0.84
CA ASP A 51 10.13 -6.15 0.55
C ASP A 51 9.50 -4.78 0.77
N TYR A 52 8.68 -4.35 -0.17
CA TYR A 52 7.98 -3.09 -0.05
C TYR A 52 6.87 -3.24 0.97
N ARG A 53 6.87 -2.40 1.98
CA ARG A 53 5.94 -2.54 3.10
C ARG A 53 4.77 -1.59 2.97
N VAL A 54 3.57 -2.17 3.11
CA VAL A 54 2.34 -1.39 3.19
C VAL A 54 1.76 -1.63 4.57
N LYS A 55 1.74 -0.58 5.37
CA LYS A 55 1.27 -0.65 6.74
C LYS A 55 0.01 0.19 6.89
N VAL A 56 -0.99 -0.37 7.53
CA VAL A 56 -2.26 0.31 7.74
C VAL A 56 -2.52 0.35 9.23
N THR A 57 -2.82 1.54 9.74
CA THR A 57 -3.09 1.76 11.16
C THR A 57 -4.48 2.32 11.31
N VAL A 58 -5.25 1.75 12.23
CA VAL A 58 -6.60 2.20 12.55
C VAL A 58 -6.72 2.32 14.06
N VAL A 59 -7.32 3.42 14.53
CA VAL A 59 -7.59 3.60 15.95
C VAL A 59 -9.09 3.52 16.17
N ARG A 60 -9.53 2.58 16.98
CA ARG A 60 -10.94 2.37 17.29
C ARG A 60 -11.10 2.16 18.78
N ASP A 61 -11.98 2.93 19.40
CA ASP A 61 -12.29 2.79 20.83
C ASP A 61 -11.03 2.87 21.69
N GLY A 62 -10.13 3.78 21.33
CA GLY A 62 -8.89 3.95 22.07
C GLY A 62 -7.85 2.89 21.82
N LYS A 63 -8.11 1.94 20.92
CA LYS A 63 -7.17 0.87 20.60
C LYS A 63 -6.60 1.05 19.21
N THR A 64 -5.33 0.77 19.08
CA THR A 64 -4.64 0.88 17.80
C THR A 64 -4.50 -0.50 17.17
N PHE A 65 -4.97 -0.62 15.95
CA PHE A 65 -4.86 -1.84 15.19
C PHE A 65 -3.93 -1.59 14.02
N VAL A 66 -2.99 -2.50 13.80
CA VAL A 66 -1.99 -2.35 12.75
C VAL A 66 -1.97 -3.63 11.92
N ALA A 67 -2.01 -3.46 10.61
CA ALA A 67 -1.82 -4.56 9.68
C ALA A 67 -0.74 -4.16 8.71
N GLU A 68 0.05 -5.13 8.29
CA GLU A 68 1.16 -4.87 7.40
C GLU A 68 1.25 -5.99 6.36
N LYS A 69 1.49 -5.61 5.12
CA LYS A 69 1.76 -6.57 4.05
C LYS A 69 3.05 -6.16 3.36
N ILE A 70 3.80 -7.17 2.95
CA ILE A 70 5.06 -6.97 2.26
C ILE A 70 4.93 -7.60 0.89
N LEU A 71 5.32 -6.87 -0.14
CA LEU A 71 5.22 -7.36 -1.50
C LEU A 71 6.41 -6.88 -2.31
N ASP A 72 6.62 -7.55 -3.43
CA ASP A 72 7.62 -7.13 -4.40
C ASP A 72 6.90 -6.38 -5.51
N ILE A 73 7.40 -5.21 -5.84
CA ILE A 73 6.77 -4.33 -6.82
C ILE A 73 7.70 -4.20 -8.02
N GLU A 74 7.17 -4.47 -9.20
CA GLU A 74 7.92 -4.38 -10.44
C GLU A 74 7.45 -3.19 -11.25
N SER A 75 8.35 -2.65 -12.04
CA SER A 75 8.04 -1.53 -12.92
C SER A 75 6.88 -1.87 -13.85
N GLY A 76 5.91 -0.97 -13.93
CA GLY A 76 4.75 -1.17 -14.78
C GLY A 76 3.69 -2.08 -14.18
N GLY A 77 3.90 -2.58 -12.97
CA GLY A 77 2.94 -3.47 -12.34
C GLY A 77 1.75 -2.74 -11.75
N GLU A 78 0.67 -3.48 -11.59
CA GLU A 78 -0.52 -3.01 -10.90
C GLU A 78 -0.81 -3.95 -9.75
N TYR A 79 -0.98 -3.39 -8.57
CA TYR A 79 -1.16 -4.18 -7.37
C TYR A 79 -2.37 -3.69 -6.62
N ALA A 80 -3.08 -4.62 -6.00
CA ALA A 80 -4.26 -4.29 -5.21
C ALA A 80 -4.18 -5.04 -3.89
N LEU A 81 -4.32 -4.30 -2.81
CA LEU A 81 -4.31 -4.86 -1.47
C LEU A 81 -5.60 -4.48 -0.76
N SER A 82 -6.05 -5.34 0.12
CA SER A 82 -7.24 -5.09 0.90
C SER A 82 -6.94 -5.40 2.36
N PHE A 83 -7.33 -4.47 3.24
CA PHE A 83 -7.15 -4.62 4.67
C PHE A 83 -8.50 -4.52 5.34
N ASP A 84 -8.89 -5.56 6.04
CA ASP A 84 -10.18 -5.61 6.72
C ASP A 84 -9.97 -5.66 8.22
N PHE A 85 -10.39 -4.61 8.90
CA PHE A 85 -10.29 -4.50 10.34
C PHE A 85 -11.62 -4.80 11.05
N ASN A 86 -12.59 -5.31 10.31
CA ASN A 86 -13.89 -5.64 10.89
C ASN A 86 -13.93 -7.02 11.48
N GLN A 87 -12.93 -7.84 11.22
CA GLN A 87 -12.87 -9.19 11.74
C GLN A 87 -12.03 -9.18 13.02
N PRO A 88 -12.68 -9.40 14.16
CA PRO A 88 -11.96 -9.24 15.44
C PRO A 88 -10.83 -10.24 15.64
N ASP A 89 -10.91 -11.40 15.01
CA ASP A 89 -9.92 -12.43 15.27
C ASP A 89 -8.58 -12.19 14.58
N LEU A 90 -8.56 -11.35 13.56
CA LEU A 90 -7.36 -11.19 12.75
C LEU A 90 -6.37 -10.19 13.33
N TYR A 91 -6.88 -9.21 14.06
CA TYR A 91 -6.06 -8.06 14.43
C TYR A 91 -5.95 -7.88 15.92
N VAL A 92 -6.42 -8.83 16.67
CA VAL A 92 -6.25 -8.77 18.11
C VAL A 92 -4.79 -9.01 18.40
N SER A 93 -4.14 -7.97 18.83
CA SER A 93 -2.74 -8.07 19.17
C SER A 93 -2.59 -8.74 20.52
N LYS A 94 -1.70 -9.66 20.57
CA LYS A 94 -1.45 -10.36 21.80
C LYS A 94 -0.34 -9.70 22.57
#